data_ad19df12fc8a64710ad748a303e324ff
#
_entry.id   ad19df12fc8a64710ad748a303e324ff
#
_cell.length_a   1.000
_cell.length_b   1.000
_cell.length_c   1.000
_cell.angle_alpha   90.00
_cell.angle_beta   90.00
_cell.angle_gamma   90.00
#
_symmetry.space_group_name_H-M   'P 1'
#
loop_
_entity.id
_entity.type
_entity.pdbx_description
1 polymer ?
#
loop_
_entity_poly.entity_id
_entity_poly.type
_entity_poly.pdbx_seq_one_letter_code
_entity_poly.pdbx_strand_id
1 'polypeptide(L)'
;MERFKNDIERLSSVRFDDVDALNEQLHTHLGEPTRQDVMDERIAGHGMLGDLEVRNIRLRSAADDPALANLIFEIAPPSIALKEIIWENSTKHPPRPDAPGSRPYWSAQVNDAKVVLGLDSDNVTLTYISISQR
;
A
#
# COMPACT_ATOMS: atom_id res chain seq x y z
N MET A 1 -3.61 17.43 1.99
CA MET A 1 -2.78 16.36 2.57
C MET A 1 -1.52 16.04 1.79
N GLU A 2 -0.79 17.06 1.40
CA GLU A 2 0.47 16.87 0.69
C GLU A 2 1.47 16.05 1.50
N ARG A 3 1.43 16.19 2.82
CA ARG A 3 2.31 15.46 3.72
C ARG A 3 2.15 13.95 3.59
N PHE A 4 0.91 13.47 3.56
CA PHE A 4 0.64 12.04 3.40
C PHE A 4 1.05 11.54 2.01
N LYS A 5 0.78 12.34 0.99
CA LYS A 5 1.22 12.05 -0.38
C LYS A 5 2.75 11.93 -0.45
N ASN A 6 3.46 12.85 0.21
CA ASN A 6 4.91 12.79 0.28
C ASN A 6 5.41 11.58 1.04
N ASP A 7 4.70 11.18 2.10
CA ASP A 7 5.04 9.97 2.85
C ASP A 7 4.91 8.71 1.98
N ILE A 8 3.86 8.64 1.15
CA ILE A 8 3.70 7.53 0.21
C ILE A 8 4.80 7.53 -0.83
N GLU A 9 5.16 8.69 -1.36
CA GLU A 9 6.25 8.82 -2.34
C GLU A 9 7.58 8.36 -1.73
N ARG A 10 7.84 8.72 -0.49
CA ARG A 10 9.05 8.30 0.22
C ARG A 10 9.04 6.79 0.46
N LEU A 11 7.91 6.25 0.90
CA LEU A 11 7.76 4.81 1.10
C LEU A 11 7.98 4.04 -0.21
N SER A 12 7.47 4.57 -1.33
CA SER A 12 7.61 3.94 -2.64
C SER A 12 9.06 3.89 -3.11
N SER A 13 9.93 4.75 -2.59
CA SER A 13 11.35 4.77 -2.94
C SER A 13 12.21 3.88 -2.04
N VAL A 14 11.65 3.36 -0.94
CA VAL A 14 12.36 2.41 -0.08
C VAL A 14 12.39 1.05 -0.78
N ARG A 15 13.54 0.37 -0.72
CA ARG A 15 13.63 -0.98 -1.28
C ARG A 15 12.86 -1.94 -0.39
N PHE A 16 11.92 -2.68 -0.97
CA PHE A 16 11.06 -3.59 -0.19
C PHE A 16 11.77 -4.88 0.21
N ASP A 17 12.95 -5.15 -0.32
CA ASP A 17 13.83 -6.22 0.18
C ASP A 17 14.62 -5.79 1.42
N ASP A 18 14.57 -4.52 1.79
CA ASP A 18 15.18 -4.00 3.01
C ASP A 18 14.11 -3.84 4.09
N VAL A 19 13.85 -4.92 4.81
CA VAL A 19 12.79 -4.97 5.82
C VAL A 19 13.03 -3.99 6.96
N ASP A 20 14.29 -3.78 7.34
CA ASP A 20 14.62 -2.83 8.42
C ASP A 20 14.24 -1.40 8.02
N ALA A 21 14.48 -1.01 6.77
CA ALA A 21 14.09 0.30 6.28
C ALA A 21 12.58 0.46 6.26
N LEU A 22 11.83 -0.58 5.88
CA LEU A 22 10.37 -0.57 5.91
C LEU A 22 9.84 -0.45 7.34
N ASN A 23 10.41 -1.18 8.29
CA ASN A 23 10.02 -1.11 9.69
C ASN A 23 10.21 0.30 10.23
N GLU A 24 11.31 0.94 9.87
CA GLU A 24 11.59 2.31 10.29
C GLU A 24 10.60 3.29 9.67
N GLN A 25 10.32 3.17 8.38
CA GLN A 25 9.41 4.08 7.68
C GLN A 25 7.97 3.96 8.18
N LEU A 26 7.52 2.75 8.53
CA LEU A 26 6.16 2.47 8.99
C LEU A 26 6.03 2.44 10.51
N HIS A 27 7.12 2.70 11.23
CA HIS A 27 7.14 2.63 12.70
C HIS A 27 6.47 1.35 13.20
N THR A 28 6.88 0.22 12.63
CA THR A 28 6.30 -1.07 12.93
C THR A 28 7.39 -2.14 13.03
N HIS A 29 6.99 -3.36 13.23
CA HIS A 29 7.90 -4.50 13.27
C HIS A 29 7.26 -5.66 12.49
N LEU A 30 7.64 -5.76 11.22
CA LEU A 30 7.19 -6.86 10.38
C LEU A 30 7.75 -8.17 10.91
N GLY A 31 6.89 -9.17 11.04
CA GLY A 31 7.26 -10.46 11.61
C GLY A 31 8.13 -11.30 10.68
N GLU A 32 8.44 -12.52 11.14
CA GLU A 32 9.22 -13.45 10.34
C GLU A 32 8.49 -13.83 9.06
N PRO A 33 9.22 -14.11 7.97
CA PRO A 33 8.56 -14.48 6.71
C PRO A 33 7.91 -15.85 6.83
N THR A 34 6.69 -15.96 6.29
CA THR A 34 5.95 -17.20 6.18
C THR A 34 5.85 -17.57 4.71
N ARG A 35 6.28 -18.77 4.35
CA ARG A 35 6.21 -19.22 2.97
C ARG A 35 4.77 -19.52 2.57
N GLN A 36 4.32 -18.89 1.51
CA GLN A 36 3.01 -19.08 0.92
C GLN A 36 3.21 -19.49 -0.54
N ASP A 37 3.37 -20.79 -0.78
CA ASP A 37 3.66 -21.32 -2.12
C ASP A 37 4.97 -20.71 -2.66
N VAL A 38 4.91 -19.86 -3.69
CA VAL A 38 6.10 -19.24 -4.29
C VAL A 38 6.39 -17.85 -3.71
N MET A 39 5.65 -17.44 -2.69
CA MET A 39 5.78 -16.11 -2.08
C MET A 39 6.13 -16.23 -0.60
N ASP A 40 6.88 -15.25 -0.11
CA ASP A 40 7.10 -15.05 1.31
C ASP A 40 6.21 -13.90 1.77
N GLU A 41 5.59 -14.04 2.94
CA GLU A 41 4.73 -13.00 3.50
C GLU A 41 5.17 -12.65 4.92
N ARG A 42 5.30 -11.34 5.18
CA ARG A 42 5.51 -10.82 6.53
C ARG A 42 4.30 -9.97 6.91
N ILE A 43 3.91 -10.01 8.17
CA ILE A 43 2.69 -9.35 8.65
C ILE A 43 3.02 -8.48 9.86
N ALA A 44 2.38 -7.31 9.94
CA ALA A 44 2.36 -6.49 11.15
C ALA A 44 0.93 -6.01 11.38
N GLY A 45 0.49 -5.97 12.62
CA GLY A 45 -0.89 -5.59 12.96
C GLY A 45 -1.18 -4.12 12.71
N HIS A 46 -0.22 -3.25 13.04
CA HIS A 46 -0.39 -1.82 12.84
C HIS A 46 0.95 -1.13 12.74
N GLY A 47 0.94 0.10 12.24
CA GLY A 47 2.09 0.97 12.19
C GLY A 47 1.65 2.40 11.98
N MET A 48 2.61 3.27 11.66
CA MET A 48 2.33 4.68 11.39
C MET A 48 3.03 5.08 10.10
N LEU A 49 2.30 5.78 9.24
CA LEU A 49 2.89 6.42 8.07
C LEU A 49 2.72 7.91 8.23
N GLY A 50 3.80 8.61 8.62
CA GLY A 50 3.70 9.98 9.05
C GLY A 50 2.82 10.09 10.30
N ASP A 51 1.77 10.87 10.23
CA ASP A 51 0.85 11.08 11.34
C ASP A 51 -0.38 10.16 11.29
N LEU A 52 -0.43 9.23 10.33
CA LEU A 52 -1.58 8.37 10.12
C LEU A 52 -1.31 6.95 10.59
N GLU A 53 -2.24 6.39 11.34
CA GLU A 53 -2.19 5.00 11.72
C GLU A 53 -2.59 4.12 10.53
N VAL A 54 -1.81 3.06 10.29
CA VAL A 54 -2.11 2.06 9.27
C VAL A 54 -2.22 0.70 9.94
N ARG A 55 -3.01 -0.20 9.36
CA ARG A 55 -3.33 -1.50 9.95
C ARG A 55 -3.20 -2.61 8.93
N ASN A 56 -3.12 -3.84 9.42
CA ASN A 56 -3.09 -5.04 8.60
C ASN A 56 -2.02 -4.95 7.52
N ILE A 57 -0.81 -4.60 7.94
CA ILE A 57 0.33 -4.42 7.04
C ILE A 57 0.80 -5.79 6.59
N ARG A 58 0.95 -5.97 5.27
CA ARG A 58 1.46 -7.21 4.67
C ARG A 58 2.51 -6.88 3.63
N LEU A 59 3.65 -7.55 3.74
CA LEU A 59 4.71 -7.46 2.74
C LEU A 59 4.85 -8.84 2.11
N ARG A 60 4.56 -8.91 0.80
CA ARG A 60 4.71 -10.14 0.02
C ARG A 60 5.84 -9.96 -0.97
N SER A 61 6.71 -10.96 -1.05
CA SER A 61 7.83 -10.93 -2.01
C SER A 61 7.97 -12.29 -2.67
N ALA A 62 8.47 -12.28 -3.91
CA ALA A 62 8.76 -13.54 -4.60
C ALA A 62 9.91 -14.25 -3.88
N ALA A 63 9.77 -15.57 -3.68
CA ALA A 63 10.76 -16.35 -2.94
C ALA A 63 12.13 -16.34 -3.62
N ASP A 64 12.14 -16.28 -4.95
CA ASP A 64 13.37 -16.29 -5.75
C ASP A 64 13.86 -14.90 -6.11
N ASP A 65 13.09 -13.85 -5.80
CA ASP A 65 13.46 -12.46 -6.09
C ASP A 65 12.81 -11.51 -5.06
N PRO A 66 13.46 -11.27 -3.92
CA PRO A 66 12.89 -10.41 -2.87
C PRO A 66 12.64 -8.97 -3.31
N ALA A 67 13.28 -8.50 -4.39
CA ALA A 67 13.03 -7.16 -4.90
C ALA A 67 11.67 -7.05 -5.61
N LEU A 68 11.10 -8.18 -6.02
CA LEU A 68 9.77 -8.25 -6.61
C LEU A 68 8.77 -8.39 -5.45
N ALA A 69 8.26 -7.27 -4.97
CA ALA A 69 7.50 -7.23 -3.73
C ALA A 69 6.28 -6.33 -3.81
N ASN A 70 5.28 -6.65 -2.99
CA ASN A 70 4.06 -5.85 -2.83
C ASN A 70 3.85 -5.58 -1.34
N LEU A 71 3.63 -4.31 -1.02
CA LEU A 71 3.30 -3.86 0.32
C LEU A 71 1.86 -3.35 0.32
N ILE A 72 1.01 -3.90 1.17
CA ILE A 72 -0.38 -3.49 1.28
C ILE A 72 -0.72 -3.21 2.75
N PHE A 73 -1.50 -2.15 2.99
CA PHE A 73 -1.98 -1.82 4.33
C PHE A 73 -3.30 -1.06 4.25
N GLU A 74 -4.05 -1.12 5.34
CA GLU A 74 -5.32 -0.41 5.47
C GLU A 74 -5.12 0.88 6.23
N ILE A 75 -5.99 1.86 5.95
CA ILE A 75 -5.96 3.15 6.61
C ILE A 75 -6.91 3.11 7.82
N ALA A 76 -6.38 3.41 8.99
CA ALA A 76 -7.17 3.48 10.21
C ALA A 76 -7.94 4.82 10.29
N PRO A 77 -9.07 4.88 11.02
CA PRO A 77 -9.72 6.18 11.24
C PRO A 77 -8.79 7.18 11.91
N PRO A 78 -8.92 8.49 11.62
CA PRO A 78 -9.92 9.11 10.76
C PRO A 78 -9.67 8.84 9.28
N SER A 79 -10.73 8.71 8.50
CA SER A 79 -10.65 8.39 7.08
C SER A 79 -10.09 9.55 6.26
N ILE A 80 -9.45 9.21 5.15
CA ILE A 80 -8.88 10.17 4.21
C ILE A 80 -9.66 10.09 2.91
N ALA A 81 -9.97 11.26 2.32
CA ALA A 81 -10.61 11.31 1.02
C ALA A 81 -9.57 11.21 -0.09
N LEU A 82 -9.93 10.51 -1.16
CA LEU A 82 -9.05 10.31 -2.32
C LEU A 82 -8.48 11.63 -2.85
N LYS A 83 -9.30 12.67 -2.94
CA LYS A 83 -8.88 13.97 -3.50
C LYS A 83 -7.69 14.60 -2.79
N GLU A 84 -7.38 14.13 -1.58
CA GLU A 84 -6.27 14.67 -0.80
C GLU A 84 -4.92 14.08 -1.17
N ILE A 85 -4.90 12.95 -1.89
CA ILE A 85 -3.65 12.25 -2.20
C ILE A 85 -3.52 11.78 -3.65
N ILE A 86 -4.38 12.27 -4.55
CA ILE A 86 -4.34 11.83 -5.95
C ILE A 86 -3.16 12.45 -6.70
N TRP A 87 -2.53 11.68 -7.58
CA TRP A 87 -1.46 12.15 -8.47
C TRP A 87 -2.03 12.47 -9.84
N GLU A 88 -1.38 13.39 -10.55
CA GLU A 88 -1.83 13.81 -11.88
C GLU A 88 -1.89 12.67 -12.89
N ASN A 89 -0.97 11.72 -12.77
CA ASN A 89 -0.91 10.56 -13.67
C ASN A 89 -1.77 9.39 -13.19
N SER A 90 -2.68 9.64 -12.24
CA SER A 90 -3.56 8.59 -11.71
C SER A 90 -4.61 8.17 -12.72
N THR A 91 -4.91 6.87 -12.76
CA THR A 91 -5.93 6.29 -13.62
C THR A 91 -7.03 5.68 -12.76
N LYS A 92 -8.27 6.05 -13.04
CA LYS A 92 -9.42 5.51 -12.33
C LYS A 92 -9.81 4.15 -12.90
N HIS A 93 -10.08 3.21 -12.01
CA HIS A 93 -10.58 1.88 -12.34
C HIS A 93 -11.96 1.71 -11.68
N PRO A 94 -13.06 1.72 -12.45
CA PRO A 94 -14.39 1.56 -11.87
C PRO A 94 -14.60 0.13 -11.36
N PRO A 95 -15.63 -0.10 -10.52
CA PRO A 95 -15.96 -1.46 -10.08
C PRO A 95 -16.25 -2.35 -11.29
N ARG A 96 -15.82 -3.60 -11.21
CA ARG A 96 -16.04 -4.58 -12.28
C ARG A 96 -17.49 -5.09 -12.22
N PRO A 97 -18.28 -4.94 -13.29
CA PRO A 97 -19.67 -5.39 -13.25
C PRO A 97 -19.83 -6.90 -13.15
N ASP A 98 -18.81 -7.67 -13.57
CA ASP A 98 -18.79 -9.13 -13.51
C ASP A 98 -18.25 -9.67 -12.19
N ALA A 99 -17.88 -8.80 -11.25
CA ALA A 99 -17.31 -9.19 -9.96
C ALA A 99 -18.12 -8.55 -8.82
N PRO A 100 -19.15 -9.24 -8.29
CA PRO A 100 -19.94 -8.70 -7.18
C PRO A 100 -19.08 -8.37 -5.99
N GLY A 101 -19.30 -7.19 -5.39
CA GLY A 101 -18.49 -6.70 -4.29
C GLY A 101 -17.22 -5.99 -4.71
N SER A 102 -16.95 -5.92 -6.00
CA SER A 102 -15.82 -5.15 -6.53
C SER A 102 -16.00 -3.66 -6.20
N ARG A 103 -14.90 -2.99 -5.84
CA ARG A 103 -14.92 -1.57 -5.50
C ARG A 103 -14.00 -0.79 -6.42
N PRO A 104 -14.26 0.50 -6.61
CA PRO A 104 -13.39 1.30 -7.46
C PRO A 104 -12.02 1.49 -6.81
N TYR A 105 -11.02 1.73 -7.65
CA TYR A 105 -9.68 2.06 -7.16
C TYR A 105 -9.00 2.97 -8.18
N TRP A 106 -7.93 3.64 -7.74
CA TRP A 106 -7.07 4.43 -8.60
C TRP A 106 -5.68 3.85 -8.58
N SER A 107 -4.95 4.01 -9.68
CA SER A 107 -3.56 3.59 -9.74
C SER A 107 -2.69 4.71 -10.29
N ALA A 108 -1.43 4.74 -9.87
CA ALA A 108 -0.45 5.71 -10.32
C ALA A 108 0.93 5.09 -10.29
N GLN A 109 1.81 5.56 -11.18
CA GLN A 109 3.22 5.23 -11.13
C GLN A 109 3.91 6.29 -10.27
N VAL A 110 4.52 5.86 -9.17
CA VAL A 110 5.19 6.76 -8.24
C VAL A 110 6.63 6.25 -8.06
N ASN A 111 7.60 7.05 -8.48
CA ASN A 111 8.98 6.59 -8.60
C ASN A 111 9.01 5.36 -9.51
N ASP A 112 9.62 4.26 -9.08
CA ASP A 112 9.63 3.01 -9.86
C ASP A 112 8.58 2.01 -9.36
N ALA A 113 7.59 2.47 -8.59
CA ALA A 113 6.59 1.63 -8.00
C ALA A 113 5.20 1.93 -8.55
N LYS A 114 4.34 0.91 -8.54
CA LYS A 114 2.91 1.08 -8.85
C LYS A 114 2.15 1.22 -7.54
N VAL A 115 1.42 2.33 -7.39
CA VAL A 115 0.60 2.59 -6.20
C VAL A 115 -0.86 2.43 -6.57
N VAL A 116 -1.59 1.63 -5.78
CA VAL A 116 -3.03 1.45 -5.92
C VAL A 116 -3.71 2.05 -4.69
N LEU A 117 -4.68 2.91 -4.93
CA LEU A 117 -5.48 3.56 -3.90
C LEU A 117 -6.88 2.94 -3.93
N GLY A 118 -7.18 2.08 -2.95
CA GLY A 118 -8.47 1.40 -2.88
C GLY A 118 -9.51 2.24 -2.18
N LEU A 119 -10.70 2.28 -2.75
CA LEU A 119 -11.80 3.11 -2.27
C LEU A 119 -12.93 2.28 -1.67
N ASP A 120 -13.68 2.88 -0.77
CA ASP A 120 -14.92 2.31 -0.29
C ASP A 120 -16.02 2.47 -1.35
N SER A 121 -17.19 1.92 -1.07
CA SER A 121 -18.34 1.97 -1.99
C SER A 121 -18.83 3.39 -2.28
N ASP A 122 -18.45 4.38 -1.45
CA ASP A 122 -18.80 5.78 -1.69
C ASP A 122 -17.95 6.46 -2.78
N ASN A 123 -16.95 5.78 -3.32
CA ASN A 123 -16.02 6.27 -4.35
C ASN A 123 -15.10 7.41 -3.89
N VAL A 124 -15.07 7.75 -2.61
CA VAL A 124 -14.28 8.87 -2.11
C VAL A 124 -13.40 8.52 -0.91
N THR A 125 -13.82 7.57 -0.08
CA THR A 125 -13.09 7.22 1.14
C THR A 125 -11.99 6.21 0.83
N LEU A 126 -10.75 6.55 1.17
CA LEU A 126 -9.61 5.66 1.00
C LEU A 126 -9.64 4.56 2.05
N THR A 127 -9.56 3.30 1.63
CA THR A 127 -9.59 2.15 2.55
C THR A 127 -8.24 1.46 2.67
N TYR A 128 -7.53 1.29 1.55
CA TYR A 128 -6.22 0.63 1.58
C TYR A 128 -5.29 1.23 0.54
N ILE A 129 -4.00 0.98 0.72
CA ILE A 129 -2.97 1.34 -0.24
C ILE A 129 -2.13 0.10 -0.52
N SER A 130 -1.85 -0.14 -1.80
CA SER A 130 -1.00 -1.23 -2.26
C SER A 130 0.13 -0.65 -3.10
N ILE A 131 1.37 -0.99 -2.77
CA ILE A 131 2.55 -0.49 -3.48
C ILE A 131 3.34 -1.69 -3.97
N SER A 132 3.55 -1.76 -5.29
CA SER A 132 4.28 -2.87 -5.92
C SER A 132 5.60 -2.38 -6.49
N GLN A 133 6.67 -3.12 -6.21
CA GLN A 133 8.02 -2.88 -6.74
C GLN A 133 8.51 -4.08 -7.52
N ARG A 134 9.43 -3.81 -8.40
CA ARG A 134 10.10 -4.85 -9.20
C ARG A 134 11.58 -4.82 -8.93
#